data_8e609a52204d622f879a14f293339463
#
_entry.id   8e609a52204d622f879a14f293339463
#
_cell.length_a   1.000
_cell.length_b   1.000
_cell.length_c   1.000
_cell.angle_alpha   90.00
_cell.angle_beta   90.00
_cell.angle_gamma   90.00
#
_symmetry.space_group_name_H-M   'P 1'
#
loop_
_entity.id
_entity.type
_entity.pdbx_description
1 polymer ?
#
loop_
_entity_poly.entity_id
_entity_poly.type
_entity_poly.pdbx_seq_one_letter_code
_entity_poly.pdbx_strand_id
1 'polypeptide(L)'
;GMERNELVLYLDIPEFSEALHASKWRTDIVLPQAGDNICPENLLSEKTLAMLETVSAGEVWEDMKDDCRTMRRVVEHELFRVTERGFHLRRDGTPCCTLTLQRYRVHDAGRRMKTEVPPPCPARGVERKSGKIRFYFRKYFVHIDVPDTLPQYPEVREFVNIKSLLSEADRKLLAETECDEAESLLEWIENEGYCHVRARCWTPDEESGGWMCVLSVDV
;
A
#
# COMPACT_ATOMS: atom_id res chain seq x y z
N GLY A 1 16.87 27.52 -4.21
CA GLY A 1 17.17 26.37 -4.99
C GLY A 1 16.89 25.16 -4.21
N MET A 2 16.41 25.38 -3.25
CA MET A 2 16.08 24.40 -2.32
C MET A 2 14.99 23.47 -2.82
N GLU A 3 14.21 23.88 -3.76
CA GLU A 3 13.09 23.11 -4.24
C GLU A 3 13.40 22.25 -5.44
N ARG A 4 14.68 22.01 -5.71
CA ARG A 4 15.08 21.20 -6.86
C ARG A 4 14.59 19.75 -6.79
N ASN A 5 14.14 19.30 -5.63
CA ASN A 5 13.56 17.96 -5.46
C ASN A 5 12.05 17.98 -5.39
N GLU A 6 11.42 19.12 -5.65
CA GLU A 6 9.97 19.18 -5.69
C GLU A 6 9.42 18.33 -6.82
N LEU A 7 8.36 17.62 -6.50
CA LEU A 7 7.65 16.79 -7.44
C LEU A 7 6.17 16.97 -7.15
N VAL A 8 5.40 17.20 -8.21
CA VAL A 8 3.96 17.30 -8.08
C VAL A 8 3.35 15.92 -8.28
N LEU A 9 2.57 15.48 -7.32
CA LEU A 9 1.92 14.18 -7.38
C LEU A 9 0.44 14.34 -7.68
N TYR A 10 -0.03 13.62 -8.69
CA TYR A 10 -1.44 13.53 -9.04
C TYR A 10 -1.93 12.11 -8.86
N LEU A 11 -3.16 11.99 -8.39
CA LEU A 11 -3.87 10.72 -8.32
C LEU A 11 -4.94 10.72 -9.39
N ASP A 12 -4.90 9.73 -10.26
CA ASP A 12 -5.86 9.59 -11.35
C ASP A 12 -6.76 8.39 -11.08
N ILE A 13 -8.04 8.65 -10.89
CA ILE A 13 -9.06 7.61 -10.81
C ILE A 13 -9.75 7.62 -12.18
N PRO A 14 -9.53 6.59 -13.03
CA PRO A 14 -9.99 6.65 -14.42
C PRO A 14 -11.48 6.89 -14.61
N GLU A 15 -12.29 6.44 -13.65
CA GLU A 15 -13.74 6.64 -13.70
C GLU A 15 -14.16 8.07 -13.32
N PHE A 16 -13.23 8.83 -12.75
CA PHE A 16 -13.48 10.22 -12.34
C PHE A 16 -12.68 11.17 -13.22
N SER A 17 -13.35 12.16 -13.80
CA SER A 17 -12.77 12.99 -14.86
C SER A 17 -11.66 13.94 -14.42
N GLU A 18 -11.51 14.19 -13.14
CA GLU A 18 -10.52 15.14 -12.63
C GLU A 18 -9.35 14.43 -11.96
N ALA A 19 -8.13 14.83 -12.31
CA ALA A 19 -6.94 14.41 -11.59
C ALA A 19 -6.90 15.11 -10.23
N LEU A 20 -6.58 14.36 -9.19
CA LEU A 20 -6.53 14.86 -7.83
C LEU A 20 -5.09 15.21 -7.45
N HIS A 21 -4.87 16.45 -7.07
CA HIS A 21 -3.55 16.90 -6.64
C HIS A 21 -3.25 16.41 -5.21
N ALA A 22 -2.18 15.66 -5.04
CA ALA A 22 -1.78 15.14 -3.74
C ALA A 22 -0.95 16.19 -3.00
N SER A 23 -1.62 17.12 -2.35
CA SER A 23 -1.00 18.29 -1.72
C SER A 23 -0.23 17.99 -0.44
N LYS A 24 -0.40 16.80 0.13
CA LYS A 24 0.30 16.39 1.36
C LYS A 24 1.55 15.55 1.07
N TRP A 25 1.89 15.37 -0.19
CA TRP A 25 3.03 14.55 -0.58
C TRP A 25 4.35 15.33 -0.47
N ARG A 26 5.41 14.62 -0.08
CA ARG A 26 6.78 15.13 -0.06
C ARG A 26 7.67 14.26 -0.95
N THR A 27 8.63 14.89 -1.60
CA THR A 27 9.52 14.20 -2.54
C THR A 27 10.52 13.27 -1.87
N ASP A 28 10.78 13.47 -0.58
CA ASP A 28 11.69 12.63 0.19
C ASP A 28 11.03 11.35 0.73
N ILE A 29 9.75 11.19 0.49
CA ILE A 29 9.02 9.98 0.85
C ILE A 29 9.01 9.04 -0.36
N VAL A 30 9.06 7.75 -0.09
CA VAL A 30 9.00 6.73 -1.14
C VAL A 30 7.71 6.87 -1.94
N LEU A 31 7.86 6.97 -3.27
CA LEU A 31 6.71 7.01 -4.17
C LEU A 31 6.10 5.60 -4.28
N PRO A 32 4.79 5.49 -4.17
CA PRO A 32 4.12 4.22 -4.47
C PRO A 32 4.39 3.79 -5.91
N GLN A 33 4.42 2.51 -6.12
CA GLN A 33 4.64 1.90 -7.44
C GLN A 33 3.42 1.08 -7.85
N ALA A 34 3.37 0.70 -9.12
CA ALA A 34 2.32 -0.20 -9.59
C ALA A 34 2.29 -1.47 -8.74
N GLY A 35 1.11 -1.85 -8.27
CA GLY A 35 0.90 -2.97 -7.36
C GLY A 35 0.81 -2.59 -5.89
N ASP A 36 1.24 -1.39 -5.51
CA ASP A 36 1.08 -0.91 -4.13
C ASP A 36 -0.38 -0.52 -3.87
N ASN A 37 -0.79 -0.63 -2.62
CA ASN A 37 -2.07 -0.12 -2.15
C ASN A 37 -1.86 1.20 -1.43
N ILE A 38 -2.75 2.13 -1.64
CA ILE A 38 -2.72 3.42 -0.96
C ILE A 38 -4.10 3.79 -0.42
N CYS A 39 -4.10 4.64 0.59
CA CYS A 39 -5.30 5.30 1.08
C CYS A 39 -5.23 6.77 0.64
N PRO A 40 -6.00 7.18 -0.37
CA PRO A 40 -5.88 8.52 -0.95
C PRO A 40 -6.11 9.66 0.05
N GLU A 41 -6.94 9.44 1.04
CA GLU A 41 -7.24 10.45 2.06
C GLU A 41 -5.98 11.06 2.65
N ASN A 42 -4.98 10.24 2.95
CA ASN A 42 -3.75 10.69 3.58
C ASN A 42 -2.92 11.63 2.71
N LEU A 43 -3.22 11.70 1.44
CA LEU A 43 -2.49 12.49 0.46
C LEU A 43 -3.24 13.75 0.03
N LEU A 44 -4.55 13.79 0.23
CA LEU A 44 -5.41 14.84 -0.27
C LEU A 44 -5.59 15.96 0.74
N SER A 45 -5.72 17.20 0.23
CA SER A 45 -6.03 18.36 1.05
C SER A 45 -7.50 18.33 1.47
N GLU A 46 -7.80 19.07 2.54
CA GLU A 46 -9.19 19.22 2.98
C GLU A 46 -10.05 19.88 1.90
N LYS A 47 -9.48 20.78 1.13
CA LYS A 47 -10.18 21.43 0.01
C LYS A 47 -10.60 20.38 -1.04
N THR A 48 -9.70 19.47 -1.39
CA THR A 48 -10.00 18.40 -2.35
C THR A 48 -11.05 17.45 -1.77
N LEU A 49 -10.91 17.07 -0.51
CA LEU A 49 -11.89 16.21 0.15
C LEU A 49 -13.27 16.86 0.22
N ALA A 50 -13.33 18.17 0.44
CA ALA A 50 -14.59 18.91 0.43
C ALA A 50 -15.25 18.91 -0.94
N MET A 51 -14.47 19.01 -2.00
CA MET A 51 -14.98 18.88 -3.38
C MET A 51 -15.54 17.48 -3.62
N LEU A 52 -14.85 16.44 -3.17
CA LEU A 52 -15.30 15.06 -3.33
C LEU A 52 -16.57 14.75 -2.52
N GLU A 53 -16.85 15.52 -1.48
CA GLU A 53 -18.10 15.40 -0.72
C GLU A 53 -19.32 15.75 -1.58
N THR A 54 -19.14 16.56 -2.63
CA THR A 54 -20.23 16.97 -3.50
C THR A 54 -20.53 15.99 -4.63
N VAL A 55 -19.72 14.93 -4.75
CA VAL A 55 -19.86 13.95 -5.83
C VAL A 55 -20.34 12.63 -5.26
N SER A 56 -21.39 12.06 -5.85
CA SER A 56 -21.88 10.74 -5.46
C SER A 56 -20.98 9.66 -6.01
N ALA A 57 -20.64 8.66 -5.18
CA ALA A 57 -19.85 7.50 -5.63
C ALA A 57 -20.54 6.74 -6.75
N GLY A 58 -21.88 6.72 -6.75
CA GLY A 58 -22.65 6.05 -7.80
C GLY A 58 -22.57 6.73 -9.17
N GLU A 59 -22.17 8.00 -9.21
CA GLU A 59 -21.93 8.69 -10.48
C GLU A 59 -20.59 8.30 -11.09
N VAL A 60 -19.70 7.76 -10.27
CA VAL A 60 -18.33 7.40 -10.68
C VAL A 60 -18.21 5.91 -10.94
N TRP A 61 -18.76 5.08 -10.06
CA TRP A 61 -18.67 3.63 -10.15
C TRP A 61 -20.06 3.02 -10.30
N GLU A 62 -20.23 2.21 -11.33
CA GLU A 62 -21.50 1.56 -11.64
C GLU A 62 -21.97 0.64 -10.51
N ASP A 63 -21.06 -0.06 -9.87
CA ASP A 63 -21.37 -0.97 -8.76
C ASP A 63 -21.79 -0.25 -7.48
N MET A 64 -21.71 1.09 -7.46
CA MET A 64 -22.10 1.91 -6.32
C MET A 64 -23.33 2.78 -6.62
N LYS A 65 -24.05 2.49 -7.68
CA LYS A 65 -25.25 3.25 -8.06
C LYS A 65 -26.30 3.33 -6.96
N ASP A 66 -26.49 2.26 -6.24
CA ASP A 66 -27.48 2.16 -5.17
C ASP A 66 -26.89 2.49 -3.80
N ASP A 67 -25.63 2.92 -3.77
CA ASP A 67 -24.94 3.31 -2.55
C ASP A 67 -25.07 4.82 -2.35
N CYS A 68 -25.41 5.24 -1.14
CA CYS A 68 -25.60 6.66 -0.83
C CYS A 68 -24.30 7.39 -0.51
N ARG A 69 -23.16 6.72 -0.60
CA ARG A 69 -21.88 7.32 -0.23
C ARG A 69 -21.42 8.36 -1.25
N THR A 70 -20.68 9.34 -0.75
CA THR A 70 -19.99 10.31 -1.58
C THR A 70 -18.62 9.77 -1.98
N MET A 71 -18.01 10.40 -2.97
CA MET A 71 -16.62 10.11 -3.34
C MET A 71 -15.69 10.28 -2.14
N ARG A 72 -15.94 11.29 -1.30
CA ARG A 72 -15.16 11.53 -0.09
C ARG A 72 -15.17 10.31 0.82
N ARG A 73 -16.34 9.73 1.07
CA ARG A 73 -16.46 8.53 1.90
C ARG A 73 -15.66 7.37 1.36
N VAL A 74 -15.68 7.19 0.04
CA VAL A 74 -14.95 6.10 -0.60
C VAL A 74 -13.44 6.30 -0.46
N VAL A 75 -12.92 7.49 -0.76
CA VAL A 75 -11.49 7.73 -0.64
C VAL A 75 -10.99 7.75 0.80
N GLU A 76 -11.87 8.03 1.77
CA GLU A 76 -11.53 7.99 3.20
C GLU A 76 -11.50 6.58 3.78
N HIS A 77 -12.30 5.67 3.24
CA HIS A 77 -12.52 4.36 3.87
C HIS A 77 -12.08 3.17 3.03
N GLU A 78 -11.80 3.35 1.76
CA GLU A 78 -11.39 2.24 0.91
C GLU A 78 -9.94 2.38 0.47
N LEU A 79 -9.35 1.23 0.16
CA LEU A 79 -8.03 1.17 -0.42
C LEU A 79 -8.11 1.27 -1.92
N PHE A 80 -7.07 1.83 -2.49
CA PHE A 80 -6.88 1.88 -3.94
C PHE A 80 -5.55 1.23 -4.29
N ARG A 81 -5.55 0.49 -5.38
CA ARG A 81 -4.32 -0.11 -5.91
C ARG A 81 -3.76 0.81 -6.98
N VAL A 82 -2.47 1.06 -6.92
CA VAL A 82 -1.76 1.74 -8.01
C VAL A 82 -1.62 0.76 -9.16
N THR A 83 -2.23 1.07 -10.29
CA THR A 83 -2.15 0.22 -11.48
C THR A 83 -1.07 0.68 -12.44
N GLU A 84 -0.76 1.97 -12.42
CA GLU A 84 0.23 2.55 -13.30
C GLU A 84 0.86 3.77 -12.65
N ARG A 85 2.14 4.01 -12.93
CA ARG A 85 2.86 5.18 -12.50
C ARG A 85 3.57 5.80 -13.68
N GLY A 86 3.32 7.08 -13.92
CA GLY A 86 3.96 7.82 -15.00
C GLY A 86 4.64 9.07 -14.51
N PHE A 87 5.73 9.43 -15.15
CA PHE A 87 6.45 10.67 -14.88
C PHE A 87 6.41 11.57 -16.10
N HIS A 88 6.24 12.86 -15.88
CA HIS A 88 6.32 13.85 -16.95
C HIS A 88 6.80 15.18 -16.41
N LEU A 89 7.20 16.05 -17.32
CA LEU A 89 7.60 17.42 -16.98
C LEU A 89 6.52 18.40 -17.42
N ARG A 90 6.21 19.34 -16.55
CA ARG A 90 5.36 20.47 -16.92
C ARG A 90 6.14 21.40 -17.86
N ARG A 91 5.43 22.34 -18.47
CA ARG A 91 6.05 23.34 -19.35
C ARG A 91 7.09 24.18 -18.63
N ASP A 92 6.92 24.41 -17.33
CA ASP A 92 7.87 25.15 -16.50
C ASP A 92 9.03 24.29 -16.00
N GLY A 93 9.10 23.02 -16.41
CA GLY A 93 10.15 22.08 -16.01
C GLY A 93 9.88 21.34 -14.71
N THR A 94 8.78 21.62 -14.04
CA THR A 94 8.44 20.93 -12.79
C THR A 94 8.14 19.45 -13.06
N PRO A 95 8.83 18.53 -12.37
CA PRO A 95 8.52 17.11 -12.53
C PRO A 95 7.18 16.76 -11.87
N CYS A 96 6.42 15.93 -12.57
CA CYS A 96 5.14 15.42 -12.10
C CYS A 96 5.15 13.91 -12.11
N CYS A 97 4.47 13.32 -11.16
CA CYS A 97 4.17 11.90 -11.14
C CYS A 97 2.66 11.72 -11.07
N THR A 98 2.14 10.86 -11.90
CA THR A 98 0.73 10.48 -11.87
C THR A 98 0.62 9.01 -11.47
N LEU A 99 -0.17 8.74 -10.45
CA LEU A 99 -0.50 7.41 -10.03
C LEU A 99 -1.94 7.12 -10.46
N THR A 100 -2.10 6.14 -11.32
CA THR A 100 -3.43 5.68 -11.74
C THR A 100 -3.92 4.67 -10.72
N LEU A 101 -5.12 4.89 -10.21
CA LEU A 101 -5.67 4.14 -9.11
C LEU A 101 -6.90 3.33 -9.50
N GLN A 102 -6.97 2.12 -8.99
CA GLN A 102 -8.14 1.27 -9.10
C GLN A 102 -8.68 1.00 -7.69
N ARG A 103 -9.97 1.22 -7.49
CA ARG A 103 -10.60 0.92 -6.21
C ARG A 103 -10.47 -0.57 -5.89
N TYR A 104 -9.98 -0.86 -4.69
CA TYR A 104 -9.77 -2.24 -4.25
C TYR A 104 -11.09 -2.79 -3.70
N ARG A 105 -11.74 -3.65 -4.47
CA ARG A 105 -13.04 -4.18 -4.09
C ARG A 105 -12.90 -5.41 -3.21
N VAL A 106 -13.75 -5.49 -2.20
CA VAL A 106 -13.75 -6.61 -1.26
C VAL A 106 -13.96 -7.95 -1.96
N HIS A 107 -14.86 -7.99 -2.92
CA HIS A 107 -15.14 -9.23 -3.65
C HIS A 107 -14.00 -9.67 -4.57
N ASP A 108 -13.17 -8.74 -5.04
CA ASP A 108 -12.01 -9.05 -5.86
C ASP A 108 -10.90 -9.73 -5.04
N ALA A 109 -10.87 -9.44 -3.74
CA ALA A 109 -9.88 -9.97 -2.82
C ALA A 109 -10.46 -11.04 -1.88
N GLY A 110 -11.75 -11.30 -1.98
CA GLY A 110 -12.46 -12.22 -1.09
C GLY A 110 -12.93 -11.56 0.20
N ARG A 111 -13.68 -12.34 0.97
CA ARG A 111 -14.33 -11.84 2.20
C ARG A 111 -13.36 -11.36 3.28
N ARG A 112 -12.12 -11.73 3.17
CA ARG A 112 -11.09 -11.42 4.16
C ARG A 112 -10.59 -9.99 4.12
N MET A 113 -10.93 -9.25 3.08
CA MET A 113 -10.43 -7.89 2.91
C MET A 113 -10.64 -6.99 4.11
N LYS A 114 -11.76 -7.12 4.78
CA LYS A 114 -12.06 -6.28 5.94
C LYS A 114 -11.08 -6.46 7.10
N THR A 115 -10.53 -7.68 7.23
CA THR A 115 -9.59 -8.01 8.30
C THR A 115 -8.13 -7.92 7.85
N GLU A 116 -7.91 -7.92 6.54
CA GLU A 116 -6.59 -7.92 5.94
C GLU A 116 -6.24 -6.58 5.27
N VAL A 117 -6.99 -5.53 5.58
CA VAL A 117 -6.78 -4.22 4.99
C VAL A 117 -5.35 -3.73 5.31
N PRO A 118 -4.51 -3.52 4.29
CA PRO A 118 -3.17 -2.99 4.54
C PRO A 118 -3.24 -1.59 5.13
N PRO A 119 -2.24 -1.21 5.90
CA PRO A 119 -2.17 0.15 6.44
C PRO A 119 -2.09 1.20 5.33
N PRO A 120 -2.48 2.43 5.62
CA PRO A 120 -2.43 3.50 4.64
C PRO A 120 -1.00 3.82 4.19
N CYS A 121 -0.91 4.44 3.03
CA CYS A 121 0.33 4.95 2.48
C CYS A 121 0.96 6.01 3.40
N PRO A 122 2.27 6.21 3.32
CA PRO A 122 2.95 7.23 4.11
C PRO A 122 2.33 8.62 3.98
N ALA A 123 2.20 9.28 5.11
CA ALA A 123 1.73 10.64 5.16
C ALA A 123 2.90 11.62 5.10
N ARG A 124 2.57 12.85 4.75
CA ARG A 124 3.54 13.93 4.68
C ARG A 124 4.28 14.12 6.02
N GLY A 125 5.58 14.29 5.94
CA GLY A 125 6.41 14.60 7.10
C GLY A 125 6.95 13.40 7.85
N VAL A 126 6.61 12.20 7.40
CA VAL A 126 7.11 10.98 8.02
C VAL A 126 8.33 10.48 7.26
N GLU A 127 9.36 10.10 7.99
CA GLU A 127 10.56 9.56 7.40
C GLU A 127 10.33 8.22 6.74
N ARG A 128 11.15 7.94 5.75
CA ARG A 128 10.99 6.81 4.85
C ARG A 128 11.20 5.45 5.52
N LYS A 129 12.22 5.33 6.39
CA LYS A 129 12.62 4.00 6.87
C LYS A 129 12.40 3.80 8.35
N SER A 130 11.79 2.68 8.68
CA SER A 130 11.69 2.22 10.06
C SER A 130 12.84 1.31 10.46
N GLY A 131 13.58 0.75 9.50
CA GLY A 131 14.57 -0.29 9.73
C GLY A 131 14.01 -1.70 9.76
N LYS A 132 12.71 -1.84 9.50
CA LYS A 132 12.00 -3.12 9.47
C LYS A 132 11.15 -3.26 8.23
N ILE A 133 10.91 -4.50 7.82
CA ILE A 133 9.94 -4.86 6.79
C ILE A 133 8.98 -5.85 7.43
N ARG A 134 7.68 -5.61 7.27
CA ARG A 134 6.66 -6.52 7.78
C ARG A 134 6.21 -7.47 6.68
N PHE A 135 6.26 -8.77 6.97
CA PHE A 135 5.67 -9.80 6.12
C PHE A 135 4.37 -10.24 6.78
N TYR A 136 3.26 -9.96 6.10
CA TYR A 136 1.93 -10.33 6.56
C TYR A 136 1.45 -11.55 5.78
N PHE A 137 1.30 -12.67 6.49
CA PHE A 137 0.78 -13.91 5.91
C PHE A 137 -0.73 -13.86 5.95
N ARG A 138 -1.30 -13.26 4.92
CA ARG A 138 -2.72 -12.89 4.87
C ARG A 138 -3.69 -14.04 5.08
N LYS A 139 -3.33 -15.24 4.62
CA LYS A 139 -4.16 -16.43 4.74
C LYS A 139 -4.26 -16.93 6.18
N TYR A 140 -3.24 -16.67 6.98
CA TYR A 140 -3.12 -17.18 8.34
C TYR A 140 -3.24 -16.10 9.42
N PHE A 141 -3.42 -14.85 9.03
CA PHE A 141 -3.58 -13.71 9.95
C PHE A 141 -2.42 -13.51 10.91
N VAL A 142 -1.23 -13.83 10.48
CA VAL A 142 -0.01 -13.60 11.27
C VAL A 142 0.96 -12.72 10.50
N HIS A 143 1.80 -12.00 11.22
CA HIS A 143 2.87 -11.23 10.61
C HIS A 143 4.15 -11.36 11.39
N ILE A 144 5.26 -11.10 10.73
CA ILE A 144 6.58 -10.99 11.33
C ILE A 144 7.23 -9.70 10.84
N ASP A 145 8.04 -9.11 11.71
CA ASP A 145 8.82 -7.92 11.37
C ASP A 145 10.29 -8.35 11.33
N VAL A 146 10.90 -8.19 10.15
CA VAL A 146 12.29 -8.57 9.93
C VAL A 146 13.14 -7.31 9.70
N PRO A 147 14.46 -7.36 9.96
CA PRO A 147 15.33 -6.23 9.66
C PRO A 147 15.29 -5.84 8.18
N ASP A 148 15.29 -4.55 7.90
CA ASP A 148 15.34 -4.04 6.53
C ASP A 148 16.77 -4.14 6.00
N THR A 149 17.16 -5.34 5.62
CA THR A 149 18.48 -5.64 5.05
C THR A 149 18.42 -5.95 3.57
N LEU A 150 17.21 -5.91 3.00
CA LEU A 150 17.05 -6.18 1.59
C LEU A 150 17.56 -4.99 0.77
N PRO A 151 18.27 -5.25 -0.36
CA PRO A 151 18.81 -4.19 -1.19
C PRO A 151 17.72 -3.34 -1.83
N GLN A 152 16.56 -3.93 -2.07
CA GLN A 152 15.39 -3.26 -2.63
C GLN A 152 14.14 -3.82 -1.99
N TYR A 153 13.08 -3.01 -1.97
CA TYR A 153 11.79 -3.49 -1.51
C TYR A 153 11.17 -4.38 -2.60
N PRO A 154 10.80 -5.60 -2.26
CA PRO A 154 10.16 -6.50 -3.22
C PRO A 154 8.88 -5.89 -3.78
N GLU A 155 8.64 -6.13 -5.05
CA GLU A 155 7.46 -5.67 -5.76
C GLU A 155 6.38 -6.76 -5.79
N VAL A 156 5.17 -6.35 -6.09
CA VAL A 156 4.06 -7.28 -6.28
C VAL A 156 4.42 -8.27 -7.39
N ARG A 157 4.13 -9.54 -7.16
CA ARG A 157 4.43 -10.70 -8.02
C ARG A 157 5.86 -11.21 -7.92
N GLU A 158 6.69 -10.56 -7.13
CA GLU A 158 8.01 -11.12 -6.86
C GLU A 158 7.95 -12.17 -5.75
N PHE A 159 8.97 -13.00 -5.72
CA PHE A 159 9.17 -14.00 -4.69
C PHE A 159 10.26 -13.53 -3.73
N VAL A 160 10.05 -13.74 -2.44
CA VAL A 160 11.03 -13.38 -1.43
C VAL A 160 11.31 -14.59 -0.56
N ASN A 161 12.58 -14.95 -0.44
CA ASN A 161 13.00 -15.96 0.49
C ASN A 161 13.37 -15.28 1.81
N ILE A 162 12.59 -15.54 2.86
CA ILE A 162 12.77 -14.89 4.16
C ILE A 162 13.46 -15.80 5.19
N LYS A 163 13.82 -17.00 4.79
CA LYS A 163 14.36 -18.03 5.68
C LYS A 163 15.51 -17.52 6.55
N SER A 164 16.44 -16.80 5.95
CA SER A 164 17.61 -16.28 6.66
C SER A 164 17.33 -15.03 7.50
N LEU A 165 16.15 -14.46 7.39
CA LEU A 165 15.79 -13.22 8.09
C LEU A 165 15.03 -13.45 9.39
N LEU A 166 14.64 -14.70 9.65
CA LEU A 166 13.79 -15.05 10.79
C LEU A 166 14.55 -15.04 12.10
N SER A 167 13.99 -14.36 13.10
CA SER A 167 14.46 -14.43 14.48
C SER A 167 13.92 -15.70 15.15
N GLU A 168 14.43 -16.00 16.34
CA GLU A 168 13.90 -17.11 17.14
C GLU A 168 12.42 -16.92 17.47
N ALA A 169 12.03 -15.68 17.80
CA ALA A 169 10.63 -15.36 18.08
C ALA A 169 9.75 -15.57 16.84
N ASP A 170 10.24 -15.17 15.66
CA ASP A 170 9.55 -15.39 14.40
C ASP A 170 9.37 -16.88 14.13
N ARG A 171 10.43 -17.66 14.32
CA ARG A 171 10.40 -19.10 14.12
C ARG A 171 9.38 -19.77 15.03
N LYS A 172 9.32 -19.34 16.28
CA LYS A 172 8.35 -19.87 17.22
C LYS A 172 6.93 -19.58 16.79
N LEU A 173 6.64 -18.34 16.39
CA LEU A 173 5.32 -17.94 15.92
C LEU A 173 4.91 -18.74 14.69
N LEU A 174 5.81 -18.86 13.72
CA LEU A 174 5.53 -19.57 12.48
C LEU A 174 5.42 -21.08 12.69
N ALA A 175 6.15 -21.65 13.67
CA ALA A 175 6.03 -23.06 14.01
C ALA A 175 4.68 -23.39 14.66
N GLU A 176 4.08 -22.43 15.33
CA GLU A 176 2.77 -22.57 15.97
C GLU A 176 1.60 -22.26 15.01
N THR A 177 1.90 -21.81 13.80
CA THR A 177 0.88 -21.48 12.79
C THR A 177 0.68 -22.66 11.84
N GLU A 178 -0.52 -23.24 11.86
CA GLU A 178 -0.85 -24.36 10.97
C GLU A 178 -0.89 -23.87 9.50
N CYS A 179 -0.45 -24.73 8.60
CA CYS A 179 -0.36 -24.44 7.18
C CYS A 179 -1.00 -25.58 6.38
N ASP A 180 -1.76 -25.25 5.34
CA ASP A 180 -2.44 -26.26 4.51
C ASP A 180 -1.46 -27.17 3.76
N GLU A 181 -0.27 -26.64 3.45
CA GLU A 181 0.73 -27.34 2.61
C GLU A 181 1.77 -28.11 3.43
N ALA A 182 1.81 -27.89 4.75
CA ALA A 182 2.78 -28.47 5.64
C ALA A 182 2.24 -28.48 7.08
N GLU A 183 2.94 -29.09 8.02
CA GLU A 183 2.52 -29.10 9.42
C GLU A 183 2.45 -27.71 10.01
N SER A 184 3.39 -26.86 9.62
CA SER A 184 3.43 -25.47 10.09
C SER A 184 3.89 -24.55 8.97
N LEU A 185 3.61 -23.27 9.16
CA LEU A 185 4.08 -22.24 8.24
C LEU A 185 5.61 -22.15 8.22
N LEU A 186 6.26 -22.39 9.38
CA LEU A 186 7.71 -22.45 9.44
C LEU A 186 8.28 -23.60 8.61
N GLU A 187 7.68 -24.78 8.72
CA GLU A 187 8.12 -25.94 7.94
C GLU A 187 8.02 -25.64 6.44
N TRP A 188 6.91 -25.05 6.02
CA TRP A 188 6.74 -24.69 4.62
C TRP A 188 7.83 -23.72 4.16
N ILE A 189 8.09 -22.66 4.94
CA ILE A 189 9.12 -21.66 4.63
C ILE A 189 10.51 -22.28 4.56
N GLU A 190 10.81 -23.18 5.48
CA GLU A 190 12.12 -23.86 5.50
C GLU A 190 12.33 -24.80 4.31
N ASN A 191 11.26 -25.44 3.84
CA ASN A 191 11.35 -26.39 2.74
C ASN A 191 11.26 -25.70 1.37
N GLU A 192 10.26 -24.84 1.18
CA GLU A 192 10.05 -24.16 -0.10
C GLU A 192 10.75 -22.80 -0.16
N GLY A 193 10.75 -22.08 0.94
CA GLY A 193 11.56 -20.89 1.14
C GLY A 193 11.04 -19.60 0.52
N TYR A 194 10.06 -19.63 -0.37
CA TYR A 194 9.63 -18.45 -1.09
C TYR A 194 8.24 -17.99 -0.72
N CYS A 195 8.14 -16.73 -0.34
CA CYS A 195 6.88 -16.05 -0.14
C CYS A 195 6.55 -15.22 -1.39
N HIS A 196 5.31 -15.31 -1.84
CA HIS A 196 4.85 -14.62 -3.04
C HIS A 196 4.20 -13.29 -2.64
N VAL A 197 4.75 -12.18 -3.09
CA VAL A 197 4.23 -10.84 -2.75
C VAL A 197 2.94 -10.58 -3.52
N ARG A 198 1.86 -10.36 -2.80
CA ARG A 198 0.55 -10.08 -3.38
C ARG A 198 0.17 -8.60 -3.30
N ALA A 199 0.64 -7.92 -2.28
CA ALA A 199 0.37 -6.49 -2.11
C ALA A 199 1.52 -5.87 -1.33
N ARG A 200 1.75 -4.59 -1.57
CA ARG A 200 2.73 -3.81 -0.84
C ARG A 200 2.10 -2.50 -0.40
N CYS A 201 2.32 -2.13 0.84
CA CYS A 201 1.87 -0.85 1.35
C CYS A 201 2.81 -0.35 2.45
N TRP A 202 2.51 0.81 3.00
CA TRP A 202 3.34 1.46 3.98
C TRP A 202 2.53 1.76 5.22
N THR A 203 3.12 1.55 6.39
CA THR A 203 2.50 1.87 7.67
C THR A 203 3.47 2.64 8.55
N PRO A 204 2.96 3.55 9.39
CA PRO A 204 3.81 4.17 10.39
C PRO A 204 4.34 3.12 11.36
N ASP A 205 5.62 3.24 11.69
CA ASP A 205 6.23 2.45 12.77
C ASP A 205 6.36 3.35 13.98
N GLU A 206 5.58 3.08 15.00
CA GLU A 206 5.53 3.91 16.20
C GLU A 206 6.85 3.90 16.97
N GLU A 207 7.60 2.81 16.91
CA GLU A 207 8.88 2.71 17.63
C GLU A 207 9.94 3.64 17.04
N SER A 208 10.06 3.68 15.73
CA SER A 208 11.09 4.48 15.07
C SER A 208 10.62 5.85 14.63
N GLY A 209 9.31 6.06 14.55
CA GLY A 209 8.73 7.26 13.98
C GLY A 209 8.78 7.31 12.44
N GLY A 210 9.30 6.27 11.80
CA GLY A 210 9.40 6.18 10.36
C GLY A 210 8.29 5.36 9.74
N TRP A 211 8.45 5.07 8.45
CA TRP A 211 7.50 4.26 7.68
C TRP A 211 8.07 2.89 7.40
N MET A 212 7.26 1.89 7.63
CA MET A 212 7.60 0.49 7.43
C MET A 212 6.91 -0.05 6.18
N CYS A 213 7.68 -0.76 5.36
CA CYS A 213 7.11 -1.48 4.23
C CYS A 213 6.37 -2.73 4.73
N VAL A 214 5.13 -2.91 4.30
CA VAL A 214 4.33 -4.09 4.62
C VAL A 214 4.10 -4.86 3.33
N LEU A 215 4.53 -6.11 3.33
CA LEU A 215 4.34 -7.02 2.21
C LEU A 215 3.33 -8.07 2.61
N SER A 216 2.17 -8.06 1.95
CA SER A 216 1.19 -9.13 2.10
C SER A 216 1.61 -10.28 1.20
N VAL A 217 1.80 -11.44 1.78
CA VAL A 217 2.39 -12.58 1.08
C VAL A 217 1.51 -13.82 1.16
N ASP A 218 1.64 -14.64 0.13
CA ASP A 218 1.14 -16.01 0.11
C ASP A 218 2.32 -16.96 0.12
N VAL A 219 2.09 -18.12 0.68
CA VAL A 219 3.04 -19.22 0.67
C VAL A 219 2.54 -20.35 -0.23
#